data_4e98c18f8d3260694ce35db5339b4670
#
_entry.id   4e98c18f8d3260694ce35db5339b4670
#
_cell.length_a   1.000
_cell.length_b   1.000
_cell.length_c   1.000
_cell.angle_alpha   90.00
_cell.angle_beta   90.00
_cell.angle_gamma   90.00
#
_symmetry.space_group_name_H-M   'P 1'
#
loop_
_entity.id
_entity.type
_entity.pdbx_description
1 polymer ?
#
loop_
_entity_poly.entity_id
_entity_poly.type
_entity_poly.pdbx_seq_one_letter_code
_entity_poly.pdbx_strand_id
1 'polypeptide(L)'
;MDTVLYGKNKWRTVVSIEIEICEVVDDEVVQAFEMLIPQLSKSNPPPSRTELEVLVKSEASTLFLAKLGGRIVGSLTLAMFRIPTGVRAWIEAVVVDDSARGHGAGESLNQAALDFAKANGAITVDLTSRPSREAANRLYQRMGFKLRESNLYRYELKG
;
A
#
# COMPACT_ATOMS: atom_id res chain seq x y z
N MET A 1 -15.56 15.03 -3.00
CA MET A 1 -16.74 14.28 -3.49
C MET A 1 -17.16 14.86 -4.83
N ASP A 2 -16.86 14.17 -5.89
CA ASP A 2 -17.28 14.58 -7.23
C ASP A 2 -18.70 14.10 -7.48
N THR A 3 -19.60 15.03 -7.77
CA THR A 3 -21.01 14.75 -8.06
C THR A 3 -21.22 14.70 -9.57
N VAL A 4 -21.61 13.55 -10.11
CA VAL A 4 -21.93 13.38 -11.55
C VAL A 4 -23.42 13.26 -11.74
N LEU A 5 -23.97 14.06 -12.69
CA LEU A 5 -25.38 14.00 -13.11
C LEU A 5 -25.62 12.83 -14.08
N TYR A 6 -26.44 11.89 -13.68
CA TYR A 6 -26.96 10.85 -14.58
C TYR A 6 -28.48 10.95 -14.70
N GLY A 7 -28.94 11.08 -15.92
CA GLY A 7 -30.30 11.31 -16.40
C GLY A 7 -31.48 11.11 -15.45
N LYS A 8 -32.35 12.09 -15.36
CA LYS A 8 -33.56 12.22 -14.52
C LYS A 8 -33.27 12.23 -13.00
N ASN A 9 -32.71 13.34 -12.51
CA ASN A 9 -32.74 13.75 -11.08
C ASN A 9 -32.27 12.74 -10.02
N LYS A 10 -31.32 11.85 -10.32
CA LYS A 10 -30.63 11.07 -9.31
C LYS A 10 -29.17 11.49 -9.23
N TRP A 11 -28.82 12.23 -8.20
CA TRP A 11 -27.46 12.50 -7.81
C TRP A 11 -26.83 11.20 -7.27
N ARG A 12 -25.81 10.71 -7.93
CA ARG A 12 -25.01 9.60 -7.41
C ARG A 12 -23.67 10.19 -6.96
N THR A 13 -23.43 10.15 -5.66
CA THR A 13 -22.11 10.47 -5.11
C THR A 13 -21.15 9.37 -5.55
N VAL A 14 -20.18 9.73 -6.39
CA VAL A 14 -19.08 8.81 -6.73
C VAL A 14 -18.08 8.92 -5.59
N VAL A 15 -17.95 7.84 -4.82
CA VAL A 15 -16.94 7.75 -3.77
C VAL A 15 -15.66 7.26 -4.45
N SER A 16 -14.65 8.13 -4.52
CA SER A 16 -13.34 7.84 -5.08
C SER A 16 -12.37 7.40 -3.99
N ILE A 17 -11.33 6.67 -4.39
CA ILE A 17 -10.20 6.36 -3.51
C ILE A 17 -9.32 7.62 -3.39
N GLU A 18 -9.01 7.99 -2.16
CA GLU A 18 -8.05 9.02 -1.82
C GLU A 18 -6.81 8.36 -1.22
N ILE A 19 -5.61 8.81 -1.65
CA ILE A 19 -4.34 8.31 -1.12
C ILE A 19 -3.67 9.42 -0.34
N GLU A 20 -3.24 9.09 0.87
CA GLU A 20 -2.44 10.00 1.71
C GLU A 20 -1.20 9.31 2.26
N ILE A 21 -0.17 10.08 2.57
CA ILE A 21 0.97 9.62 3.35
C ILE A 21 0.61 9.79 4.82
N CYS A 22 0.77 8.73 5.59
CA CYS A 22 0.56 8.77 7.04
C CYS A 22 1.72 9.48 7.73
N GLU A 23 1.50 10.68 8.21
CA GLU A 23 2.48 11.46 8.97
C GLU A 23 2.23 11.43 10.49
N VAL A 24 0.98 11.18 10.88
CA VAL A 24 0.54 11.15 12.28
C VAL A 24 -0.28 9.89 12.52
N VAL A 25 0.01 9.20 13.62
CA VAL A 25 -0.71 8.01 14.05
C VAL A 25 -1.77 8.42 15.08
N ASP A 26 -3.00 8.55 14.62
CA ASP A 26 -4.18 8.78 15.46
C ASP A 26 -4.92 7.47 15.76
N ASP A 27 -6.05 7.55 16.45
CA ASP A 27 -6.87 6.39 16.81
C ASP A 27 -7.47 5.71 15.57
N GLU A 28 -7.80 6.47 14.52
CA GLU A 28 -8.32 5.93 13.26
C GLU A 28 -7.29 5.03 12.58
N VAL A 29 -6.04 5.48 12.54
CA VAL A 29 -4.93 4.69 11.97
C VAL A 29 -4.73 3.39 12.76
N VAL A 30 -4.69 3.46 14.11
CA VAL A 30 -4.53 2.26 14.94
C VAL A 30 -5.65 1.26 14.69
N GLN A 31 -6.91 1.71 14.72
CA GLN A 31 -8.08 0.86 14.46
C GLN A 31 -8.08 0.27 13.05
N ALA A 32 -7.64 1.05 12.05
CA ALA A 32 -7.52 0.55 10.68
C ALA A 32 -6.51 -0.61 10.59
N PHE A 33 -5.37 -0.51 11.25
CA PHE A 33 -4.37 -1.58 11.26
C PHE A 33 -4.82 -2.82 12.04
N GLU A 34 -5.59 -2.66 13.11
CA GLU A 34 -6.22 -3.79 13.82
C GLU A 34 -7.14 -4.61 12.87
N MET A 35 -7.80 -3.95 11.93
CA MET A 35 -8.67 -4.58 10.94
C MET A 35 -7.89 -5.11 9.72
N LEU A 36 -6.90 -4.37 9.23
CA LEU A 36 -6.18 -4.69 7.98
C LEU A 36 -5.16 -5.80 8.15
N ILE A 37 -4.40 -5.82 9.26
CA ILE A 37 -3.30 -6.77 9.44
C ILE A 37 -3.76 -8.22 9.46
N PRO A 38 -4.87 -8.61 10.11
CA PRO A 38 -5.38 -9.98 10.01
C PRO A 38 -5.72 -10.43 8.58
N GLN A 39 -6.04 -9.50 7.68
CA GLN A 39 -6.28 -9.77 6.26
C GLN A 39 -4.98 -9.91 5.45
N LEU A 40 -3.89 -9.36 5.93
CA LEU A 40 -2.56 -9.44 5.31
C LEU A 40 -1.78 -10.67 5.79
N SER A 41 -1.79 -10.92 7.09
CA SER A 41 -0.99 -11.96 7.75
C SER A 41 -1.76 -12.62 8.87
N LYS A 42 -1.75 -13.95 8.89
CA LYS A 42 -2.37 -14.73 9.98
C LYS A 42 -1.40 -14.96 11.15
N SER A 43 -0.11 -14.77 10.96
CA SER A 43 0.94 -15.06 11.92
C SER A 43 1.46 -13.84 12.68
N ASN A 44 1.22 -12.64 12.17
CA ASN A 44 1.68 -11.42 12.80
C ASN A 44 0.49 -10.71 13.47
N PRO A 45 0.63 -10.27 14.72
CA PRO A 45 -0.38 -9.43 15.36
C PRO A 45 -0.40 -8.03 14.71
N PRO A 46 -1.49 -7.27 14.85
CA PRO A 46 -1.51 -5.87 14.49
C PRO A 46 -0.44 -5.09 15.26
N PRO A 47 0.21 -4.09 14.63
CA PRO A 47 1.20 -3.27 15.31
C PRO A 47 0.53 -2.39 16.38
N SER A 48 1.25 -2.14 17.45
CA SER A 48 0.88 -1.15 18.45
C SER A 48 1.01 0.27 17.90
N ARG A 49 0.40 1.25 18.57
CA ARG A 49 0.56 2.67 18.23
C ARG A 49 2.05 3.06 18.17
N THR A 50 2.84 2.65 19.17
CA THR A 50 4.28 2.97 19.21
C THR A 50 5.04 2.40 18.01
N GLU A 51 4.73 1.18 17.58
CA GLU A 51 5.35 0.58 16.39
C GLU A 51 4.96 1.33 15.12
N LEU A 52 3.70 1.76 14.99
CA LEU A 52 3.26 2.60 13.87
C LEU A 52 3.95 3.98 13.90
N GLU A 53 4.10 4.59 15.06
CA GLU A 53 4.81 5.87 15.19
C GLU A 53 6.30 5.76 14.82
N VAL A 54 6.95 4.65 15.15
CA VAL A 54 8.32 4.34 14.71
C VAL A 54 8.37 4.21 13.19
N LEU A 55 7.39 3.51 12.59
CA LEU A 55 7.31 3.35 11.15
C LEU A 55 7.17 4.69 10.43
N VAL A 56 6.22 5.54 10.84
CA VAL A 56 5.96 6.82 10.14
C VAL A 56 7.07 7.85 10.33
N LYS A 57 7.90 7.71 11.37
CA LYS A 57 9.10 8.55 11.61
C LYS A 57 10.35 8.06 10.88
N SER A 58 10.29 6.88 10.26
CA SER A 58 11.43 6.31 9.55
C SER A 58 11.70 7.09 8.26
N GLU A 59 12.92 7.55 8.05
CA GLU A 59 13.35 8.19 6.81
C GLU A 59 13.42 7.19 5.63
N ALA A 60 13.56 5.89 5.93
CA ALA A 60 13.67 4.83 4.93
C ALA A 60 12.31 4.27 4.50
N SER A 61 11.24 4.55 5.23
CA SER A 61 9.92 3.97 5.00
C SER A 61 8.85 5.05 4.90
N THR A 62 7.96 4.91 3.94
CA THR A 62 6.79 5.77 3.77
C THR A 62 5.54 4.91 3.81
N LEU A 63 4.63 5.25 4.71
CA LEU A 63 3.36 4.56 4.86
C LEU A 63 2.27 5.29 4.09
N PHE A 64 1.71 4.64 3.07
CA PHE A 64 0.56 5.13 2.31
C PHE A 64 -0.73 4.53 2.84
N LEU A 65 -1.76 5.35 2.94
CA LEU A 65 -3.12 4.97 3.32
C LEU A 65 -4.08 5.23 2.17
N ALA A 66 -4.97 4.29 1.90
CA ALA A 66 -6.09 4.47 0.98
C ALA A 66 -7.37 4.70 1.77
N LYS A 67 -8.10 5.77 1.43
CA LYS A 67 -9.39 6.11 2.02
C LYS A 67 -10.51 5.96 1.00
N LEU A 68 -11.64 5.47 1.45
CA LEU A 68 -12.89 5.38 0.70
C LEU A 68 -14.02 5.97 1.57
N GLY A 69 -14.60 7.07 1.11
CA GLY A 69 -15.62 7.78 1.89
C GLY A 69 -15.11 8.26 3.25
N GLY A 70 -13.84 8.69 3.33
CA GLY A 70 -13.19 9.17 4.54
C GLY A 70 -12.65 8.07 5.47
N ARG A 71 -12.94 6.78 5.22
CA ARG A 71 -12.49 5.65 6.03
C ARG A 71 -11.23 5.01 5.43
N ILE A 72 -10.25 4.69 6.26
CA ILE A 72 -9.05 3.95 5.83
C ILE A 72 -9.47 2.53 5.45
N VAL A 73 -9.17 2.13 4.20
CA VAL A 73 -9.53 0.84 3.62
C VAL A 73 -8.34 0.08 3.06
N GLY A 74 -7.15 0.63 3.13
CA GLY A 74 -5.95 -0.05 2.66
C GLY A 74 -4.69 0.67 3.06
N SER A 75 -3.58 -0.04 3.00
CA SER A 75 -2.25 0.51 3.24
C SER A 75 -1.18 -0.16 2.38
N LEU A 76 -0.08 0.56 2.21
CA LEU A 76 1.13 0.11 1.53
C LEU A 76 2.33 0.77 2.21
N THR A 77 3.39 0.01 2.45
CA THR A 77 4.68 0.53 2.91
C THR A 77 5.67 0.52 1.75
N LEU A 78 6.28 1.68 1.48
CA LEU A 78 7.38 1.82 0.54
C LEU A 78 8.68 2.01 1.31
N ALA A 79 9.64 1.11 1.14
CA ALA A 79 10.99 1.26 1.65
C ALA A 79 11.91 1.79 0.55
N MET A 80 12.79 2.76 0.89
CA MET A 80 13.79 3.29 -0.03
C MET A 80 15.17 3.21 0.61
N PHE A 81 16.15 2.77 -0.16
CA PHE A 81 17.52 2.60 0.34
C PHE A 81 18.54 2.85 -0.76
N ARG A 82 19.74 3.27 -0.32
CA ARG A 82 20.87 3.51 -1.23
C ARG A 82 21.75 2.28 -1.33
N ILE A 83 22.18 2.00 -2.55
CA ILE A 83 23.24 1.04 -2.85
C ILE A 83 24.28 1.76 -3.72
N PRO A 84 25.48 1.19 -3.94
CA PRO A 84 26.52 1.85 -4.74
C PRO A 84 26.07 2.26 -6.15
N THR A 85 25.07 1.58 -6.72
CA THR A 85 24.56 1.83 -8.07
C THR A 85 23.31 2.73 -8.11
N GLY A 86 22.89 3.30 -7.00
CA GLY A 86 21.75 4.25 -6.94
C GLY A 86 20.77 4.00 -5.82
N VAL A 87 19.60 4.60 -5.95
CA VAL A 87 18.48 4.43 -4.99
C VAL A 87 17.54 3.33 -5.49
N ARG A 88 17.21 2.41 -4.60
CA ARG A 88 16.22 1.36 -4.82
C ARG A 88 15.00 1.58 -3.95
N ALA A 89 13.86 1.16 -4.43
CA ALA A 89 12.63 1.12 -3.64
C ALA A 89 12.04 -0.28 -3.63
N TRP A 90 11.32 -0.59 -2.54
CA TRP A 90 10.69 -1.87 -2.31
C TRP A 90 9.30 -1.68 -1.71
N ILE A 91 8.29 -2.27 -2.32
CA ILE A 91 6.93 -2.24 -1.81
C ILE A 91 6.69 -3.45 -0.92
N GLU A 92 6.18 -3.18 0.29
CA GLU A 92 5.86 -4.18 1.30
C GLU A 92 4.45 -3.99 1.86
N ALA A 93 3.90 -5.06 2.41
CA ALA A 93 2.68 -5.05 3.22
C ALA A 93 1.48 -4.35 2.55
N VAL A 94 1.27 -4.63 1.26
CA VAL A 94 0.08 -4.12 0.54
C VAL A 94 -1.16 -4.88 0.99
N VAL A 95 -2.12 -4.16 1.55
CA VAL A 95 -3.40 -4.72 1.97
C VAL A 95 -4.54 -3.77 1.64
N VAL A 96 -5.64 -4.33 1.18
CA VAL A 96 -6.92 -3.64 0.97
C VAL A 96 -8.01 -4.44 1.67
N ASP A 97 -8.83 -3.76 2.47
CA ASP A 97 -9.97 -4.35 3.13
C ASP A 97 -10.87 -5.08 2.12
N ASP A 98 -11.24 -6.31 2.42
CA ASP A 98 -12.07 -7.16 1.56
C ASP A 98 -13.37 -6.46 1.15
N SER A 99 -13.98 -5.68 2.06
CA SER A 99 -15.20 -4.93 1.80
C SER A 99 -15.03 -3.76 0.81
N ALA A 100 -13.79 -3.31 0.60
CA ALA A 100 -13.44 -2.21 -0.30
C ALA A 100 -12.80 -2.67 -1.62
N ARG A 101 -12.72 -3.97 -1.87
CA ARG A 101 -12.19 -4.51 -3.13
C ARG A 101 -13.04 -4.07 -4.32
N GLY A 102 -12.40 -3.95 -5.48
CA GLY A 102 -13.06 -3.52 -6.72
C GLY A 102 -13.23 -1.99 -6.87
N HIS A 103 -12.76 -1.19 -5.91
CA HIS A 103 -12.79 0.28 -5.97
C HIS A 103 -11.45 0.90 -6.40
N GLY A 104 -10.46 0.09 -6.80
CA GLY A 104 -9.17 0.58 -7.29
C GLY A 104 -8.16 0.97 -6.21
N ALA A 105 -8.41 0.67 -4.94
CA ALA A 105 -7.52 1.06 -3.83
C ALA A 105 -6.10 0.49 -3.99
N GLY A 106 -5.98 -0.78 -4.38
CA GLY A 106 -4.67 -1.42 -4.60
C GLY A 106 -3.89 -0.76 -5.73
N GLU A 107 -4.54 -0.44 -6.84
CA GLU A 107 -3.93 0.26 -7.96
C GLU A 107 -3.49 1.68 -7.56
N SER A 108 -4.36 2.43 -6.90
CA SER A 108 -4.07 3.79 -6.45
C SER A 108 -2.91 3.83 -5.44
N LEU A 109 -2.85 2.89 -4.49
CA LEU A 109 -1.73 2.76 -3.54
C LEU A 109 -0.40 2.51 -4.25
N ASN A 110 -0.38 1.56 -5.18
CA ASN A 110 0.83 1.23 -5.93
C ASN A 110 1.26 2.39 -6.84
N GLN A 111 0.32 3.07 -7.50
CA GLN A 111 0.63 4.21 -8.35
C GLN A 111 1.24 5.36 -7.53
N ALA A 112 0.67 5.69 -6.37
CA ALA A 112 1.21 6.71 -5.48
C ALA A 112 2.63 6.36 -5.00
N ALA A 113 2.88 5.09 -4.67
CA ALA A 113 4.20 4.62 -4.28
C ALA A 113 5.22 4.72 -5.43
N LEU A 114 4.83 4.37 -6.66
CA LEU A 114 5.67 4.50 -7.86
C LEU A 114 6.03 5.96 -8.13
N ASP A 115 5.04 6.86 -8.07
CA ASP A 115 5.24 8.28 -8.31
C ASP A 115 6.16 8.90 -7.25
N PHE A 116 5.95 8.54 -5.98
CA PHE A 116 6.81 8.96 -4.87
C PHE A 116 8.24 8.44 -5.03
N ALA A 117 8.42 7.16 -5.33
CA ALA A 117 9.73 6.56 -5.54
C ALA A 117 10.49 7.26 -6.66
N LYS A 118 9.82 7.50 -7.79
CA LYS A 118 10.38 8.23 -8.95
C LYS A 118 10.79 9.65 -8.57
N ALA A 119 9.93 10.38 -7.88
CA ALA A 119 10.19 11.76 -7.46
C ALA A 119 11.38 11.85 -6.48
N ASN A 120 11.65 10.78 -5.72
CA ASN A 120 12.78 10.69 -4.78
C ASN A 120 13.99 9.93 -5.35
N GLY A 121 14.08 9.76 -6.67
CA GLY A 121 15.27 9.29 -7.36
C GLY A 121 15.48 7.78 -7.37
N ALA A 122 14.47 6.99 -7.02
CA ALA A 122 14.58 5.54 -7.17
C ALA A 122 14.66 5.14 -8.64
N ILE A 123 15.59 4.24 -8.96
CA ILE A 123 15.78 3.71 -10.32
C ILE A 123 14.95 2.46 -10.59
N THR A 124 14.56 1.73 -9.55
CA THR A 124 13.65 0.59 -9.62
C THR A 124 12.76 0.53 -8.39
N VAL A 125 11.58 -0.05 -8.56
CA VAL A 125 10.69 -0.44 -7.48
C VAL A 125 10.43 -1.93 -7.63
N ASP A 126 10.75 -2.71 -6.61
CA ASP A 126 10.55 -4.14 -6.57
C ASP A 126 9.49 -4.51 -5.51
N LEU A 127 8.88 -5.66 -5.68
CA LEU A 127 7.99 -6.29 -4.70
C LEU A 127 8.04 -7.81 -4.84
N THR A 128 7.58 -8.52 -3.82
CA THR A 128 7.29 -9.94 -3.92
C THR A 128 5.79 -10.21 -3.80
N SER A 129 5.32 -11.18 -4.53
CA SER A 129 3.93 -11.65 -4.45
C SER A 129 3.89 -13.16 -4.59
N ARG A 130 3.07 -13.81 -3.77
CA ARG A 130 2.89 -15.28 -3.88
C ARG A 130 2.14 -15.60 -5.17
N PRO A 131 2.47 -16.69 -5.88
CA PRO A 131 1.75 -17.12 -7.07
C PRO A 131 0.24 -17.27 -6.85
N SER A 132 -0.19 -17.68 -5.64
CA SER A 132 -1.60 -17.84 -5.27
C SER A 132 -2.39 -16.52 -5.20
N ARG A 133 -1.72 -15.37 -5.13
CA ARG A 133 -2.36 -14.04 -5.14
C ARG A 133 -2.62 -13.56 -6.57
N GLU A 134 -3.41 -14.32 -7.31
CA GLU A 134 -3.62 -14.12 -8.75
C GLU A 134 -4.13 -12.71 -9.10
N ALA A 135 -5.08 -12.17 -8.34
CA ALA A 135 -5.63 -10.84 -8.60
C ALA A 135 -4.57 -9.73 -8.43
N ALA A 136 -3.74 -9.83 -7.39
CA ALA A 136 -2.64 -8.91 -7.16
C ALA A 136 -1.58 -9.03 -8.27
N ASN A 137 -1.22 -10.25 -8.66
CA ASN A 137 -0.25 -10.49 -9.74
C ASN A 137 -0.74 -9.92 -11.07
N ARG A 138 -2.03 -10.08 -11.40
CA ARG A 138 -2.62 -9.44 -12.59
C ARG A 138 -2.58 -7.91 -12.51
N LEU A 139 -2.82 -7.33 -11.33
CA LEU A 139 -2.72 -5.89 -11.11
C LEU A 139 -1.30 -5.39 -11.39
N TYR A 140 -0.29 -6.01 -10.78
CA TYR A 140 1.11 -5.60 -10.98
C TYR A 140 1.52 -5.66 -12.45
N GLN A 141 1.14 -6.71 -13.18
CA GLN A 141 1.43 -6.82 -14.62
C GLN A 141 0.75 -5.72 -15.43
N ARG A 142 -0.53 -5.39 -15.15
CA ARG A 142 -1.22 -4.28 -15.82
C ARG A 142 -0.56 -2.93 -15.54
N MET A 143 -0.01 -2.75 -14.34
CA MET A 143 0.72 -1.53 -13.96
C MET A 143 2.14 -1.45 -14.57
N GLY A 144 2.60 -2.49 -15.27
CA GLY A 144 3.88 -2.52 -15.93
C GLY A 144 5.02 -3.16 -15.13
N PHE A 145 4.75 -3.76 -13.98
CA PHE A 145 5.73 -4.58 -13.29
C PHE A 145 6.04 -5.83 -14.13
N LYS A 146 7.31 -6.19 -14.19
CA LYS A 146 7.79 -7.36 -14.93
C LYS A 146 8.28 -8.42 -13.96
N LEU A 147 7.84 -9.66 -14.18
CA LEU A 147 8.39 -10.79 -13.44
C LEU A 147 9.89 -10.90 -13.70
N ARG A 148 10.67 -11.06 -12.62
CA ARG A 148 12.13 -11.17 -12.69
C ARG A 148 12.54 -12.65 -12.62
N GLU A 149 13.53 -13.00 -13.43
CA GLU A 149 14.23 -14.30 -13.32
C GLU A 149 15.35 -14.18 -12.27
N SER A 150 14.94 -14.14 -11.00
CA SER A 150 15.87 -14.07 -9.87
C SER A 150 15.29 -14.81 -8.69
N ASN A 151 16.16 -15.45 -7.90
CA ASN A 151 15.75 -16.13 -6.69
C ASN A 151 15.69 -15.13 -5.53
N LEU A 152 14.67 -15.29 -4.68
CA LEU A 152 14.61 -14.63 -3.39
C LEU A 152 15.03 -15.63 -2.31
N TYR A 153 16.10 -15.30 -1.58
CA TYR A 153 16.55 -16.10 -0.45
C TYR A 153 16.19 -15.41 0.85
N ARG A 154 15.73 -16.19 1.83
CA ARG A 154 15.44 -15.71 3.18
C ARG A 154 16.28 -16.49 4.18
N TYR A 155 16.98 -15.75 5.03
CA TYR A 155 17.59 -16.31 6.24
C TYR A 155 16.78 -15.81 7.45
N GLU A 156 16.28 -16.71 8.25
CA GLU A 156 15.52 -16.35 9.46
C GLU A 156 16.49 -16.12 10.62
N LEU A 157 16.48 -14.89 11.12
CA LEU A 157 17.22 -14.55 12.34
C LEU A 157 16.41 -15.05 13.52
N LYS A 158 16.94 -16.05 14.21
CA LYS A 158 16.34 -16.55 15.46
C LYS A 158 16.60 -15.49 16.53
N GLY A 159 15.53 -14.93 17.04
CA GLY A 159 15.55 -14.09 18.24
C GLY A 159 15.76 -14.91 19.49
#